data_a998115242aa9ef272c50c2d7de4cb6e
#
_entry.id   a998115242aa9ef272c50c2d7de4cb6e
#
_cell.length_a   1.000
_cell.length_b   1.000
_cell.length_c   1.000
_cell.angle_alpha   90.00
_cell.angle_beta   90.00
_cell.angle_gamma   90.00
#
_symmetry.space_group_name_H-M   'P 1'
#
loop_
_entity.id
_entity.type
_entity.pdbx_description
1 polymer ?
#
loop_
_entity_poly.entity_id
_entity_poly.type
_entity_poly.pdbx_seq_one_letter_code
_entity_poly.pdbx_strand_id
1 'polypeptide(L)'
;MKFSYKILLLFTAVLVLYGCRGAKLSVADEQFARGEYYNAASTYKKVYNKLRTKEERPQRGIVAYRMGNCYRLMNNSSRAAAAFQNAIRYKYPDSTAILYLAQSLHKQGKYVAAKKAYEEYSALNPTDTLALIGIEGCNNAIKWKEAPTRYEVKTAKLFNSRRSDFCPMLYGSDYDQIYITSTTEKAMGDKK
;
A
#
# COMPACT_ATOMS: atom_id res chain seq x y z
N MET A 1 -54.06 18.61 -9.13
CA MET A 1 -53.15 17.49 -9.52
C MET A 1 -51.77 17.91 -10.07
N LYS A 2 -51.58 19.12 -10.60
CA LYS A 2 -50.27 19.57 -11.18
C LYS A 2 -49.15 19.88 -10.17
N PHE A 3 -49.45 19.97 -8.87
CA PHE A 3 -48.48 20.30 -7.83
C PHE A 3 -47.74 19.09 -7.28
N SER A 4 -48.37 17.92 -7.28
CA SER A 4 -47.83 16.66 -6.70
C SER A 4 -46.65 16.08 -7.50
N TYR A 5 -46.65 16.16 -8.84
CA TYR A 5 -45.54 15.56 -9.63
C TYR A 5 -44.25 16.38 -9.60
N LYS A 6 -44.36 17.71 -9.40
CA LYS A 6 -43.17 18.56 -9.23
C LYS A 6 -42.42 18.27 -7.93
N ILE A 7 -43.16 17.98 -6.84
CA ILE A 7 -42.58 17.58 -5.55
C ILE A 7 -41.92 16.20 -5.68
N LEU A 8 -42.58 15.26 -6.38
CA LEU A 8 -42.02 13.93 -6.62
C LEU A 8 -40.74 14.00 -7.48
N LEU A 9 -40.71 14.86 -8.52
CA LEU A 9 -39.53 15.10 -9.35
C LEU A 9 -38.39 15.74 -8.56
N LEU A 10 -38.68 16.67 -7.63
CA LEU A 10 -37.69 17.29 -6.77
C LEU A 10 -37.12 16.28 -5.78
N PHE A 11 -37.93 15.41 -5.24
CA PHE A 11 -37.51 14.34 -4.32
C PHE A 11 -36.63 13.29 -5.00
N THR A 12 -36.97 12.89 -6.24
CA THR A 12 -36.14 11.97 -7.04
C THR A 12 -34.83 12.61 -7.46
N ALA A 13 -34.82 13.89 -7.81
CA ALA A 13 -33.58 14.63 -8.14
C ALA A 13 -32.64 14.73 -6.95
N VAL A 14 -33.16 14.98 -5.75
CA VAL A 14 -32.39 15.01 -4.49
C VAL A 14 -31.82 13.62 -4.18
N LEU A 15 -32.59 12.56 -4.31
CA LEU A 15 -32.11 11.18 -4.10
C LEU A 15 -31.01 10.78 -5.07
N VAL A 16 -31.08 11.20 -6.34
CA VAL A 16 -30.04 10.95 -7.34
C VAL A 16 -28.74 11.70 -7.01
N LEU A 17 -28.84 12.93 -6.49
CA LEU A 17 -27.67 13.72 -6.09
C LEU A 17 -26.95 13.14 -4.85
N TYR A 18 -27.69 12.58 -3.88
CA TYR A 18 -27.11 11.87 -2.73
C TYR A 18 -26.51 10.52 -3.13
N GLY A 19 -27.13 9.78 -4.04
CA GLY A 19 -26.64 8.49 -4.55
C GLY A 19 -25.27 8.59 -5.25
N CYS A 20 -24.99 9.70 -5.96
CA CYS A 20 -23.71 9.89 -6.67
C CYS A 20 -22.50 10.10 -5.75
N ARG A 21 -22.66 10.54 -4.50
CA ARG A 21 -21.53 10.70 -3.56
C ARG A 21 -21.12 9.38 -2.89
N GLY A 22 -22.10 8.56 -2.51
CA GLY A 22 -21.87 7.21 -1.94
C GLY A 22 -21.34 6.21 -2.97
N ALA A 23 -21.81 6.29 -4.21
CA ALA A 23 -21.43 5.38 -5.28
C ALA A 23 -19.91 5.34 -5.57
N LYS A 24 -19.19 6.44 -5.34
CA LYS A 24 -17.73 6.49 -5.61
C LYS A 24 -16.90 5.79 -4.55
N LEU A 25 -17.30 5.83 -3.29
CA LEU A 25 -16.62 5.11 -2.21
C LEU A 25 -16.94 3.62 -2.32
N SER A 26 -18.19 3.24 -2.57
CA SER A 26 -18.59 1.85 -2.77
C SER A 26 -17.89 1.21 -3.98
N VAL A 27 -17.71 1.95 -5.07
CA VAL A 27 -16.93 1.48 -6.23
C VAL A 27 -15.48 1.18 -5.86
N ALA A 28 -14.84 2.05 -5.04
CA ALA A 28 -13.48 1.80 -4.58
C ALA A 28 -13.39 0.57 -3.67
N ASP A 29 -14.39 0.39 -2.78
CA ASP A 29 -14.47 -0.77 -1.91
C ASP A 29 -14.67 -2.08 -2.70
N GLU A 30 -15.50 -2.04 -3.73
CA GLU A 30 -15.72 -3.17 -4.63
C GLU A 30 -14.46 -3.52 -5.44
N GLN A 31 -13.78 -2.51 -5.99
CA GLN A 31 -12.48 -2.70 -6.67
C GLN A 31 -11.44 -3.31 -5.73
N PHE A 32 -11.39 -2.85 -4.48
CA PHE A 32 -10.50 -3.43 -3.47
C PHE A 32 -10.84 -4.89 -3.19
N ALA A 33 -12.11 -5.23 -3.03
CA ALA A 33 -12.57 -6.59 -2.78
C ALA A 33 -12.24 -7.55 -3.94
N ARG A 34 -12.24 -7.04 -5.18
CA ARG A 34 -11.82 -7.81 -6.37
C ARG A 34 -10.30 -7.89 -6.55
N GLY A 35 -9.48 -7.30 -5.65
CA GLY A 35 -8.03 -7.28 -5.78
C GLY A 35 -7.49 -6.24 -6.78
N GLU A 36 -8.33 -5.38 -7.32
CA GLU A 36 -7.97 -4.31 -8.27
C GLU A 36 -7.34 -3.12 -7.52
N TYR A 37 -6.26 -3.36 -6.78
CA TYR A 37 -5.69 -2.39 -5.83
C TYR A 37 -5.25 -1.08 -6.49
N TYR A 38 -4.79 -1.10 -7.74
CA TYR A 38 -4.42 0.10 -8.47
C TYR A 38 -5.64 0.99 -8.76
N ASN A 39 -6.72 0.40 -9.26
CA ASN A 39 -7.97 1.10 -9.55
C ASN A 39 -8.62 1.61 -8.26
N ALA A 40 -8.67 0.77 -7.23
CA ALA A 40 -9.17 1.14 -5.91
C ALA A 40 -8.41 2.33 -5.32
N ALA A 41 -7.07 2.31 -5.33
CA ALA A 41 -6.25 3.42 -4.85
C ALA A 41 -6.53 4.73 -5.59
N SER A 42 -6.68 4.66 -6.92
CA SER A 42 -7.04 5.82 -7.76
C SER A 42 -8.41 6.37 -7.39
N THR A 43 -9.41 5.50 -7.20
CA THR A 43 -10.77 5.89 -6.83
C THR A 43 -10.82 6.44 -5.41
N TYR A 44 -10.16 5.80 -4.42
CA TYR A 44 -10.01 6.33 -3.07
C TYR A 44 -9.34 7.71 -3.06
N LYS A 45 -8.29 7.92 -3.87
CA LYS A 45 -7.63 9.23 -3.98
C LYS A 45 -8.58 10.31 -4.47
N LYS A 46 -9.45 10.01 -5.44
CA LYS A 46 -10.48 10.96 -5.91
C LYS A 46 -11.49 11.30 -4.82
N VAL A 47 -11.91 10.30 -4.02
CA VAL A 47 -12.79 10.51 -2.85
C VAL A 47 -12.09 11.34 -1.79
N TYR A 48 -10.87 10.97 -1.40
CA TYR A 48 -10.05 11.67 -0.41
C TYR A 48 -9.89 13.16 -0.72
N ASN A 49 -9.67 13.51 -1.99
CA ASN A 49 -9.48 14.90 -2.42
C ASN A 49 -10.77 15.74 -2.37
N LYS A 50 -11.95 15.11 -2.32
CA LYS A 50 -13.25 15.79 -2.18
C LYS A 50 -13.60 16.08 -0.73
N LEU A 51 -13.11 15.30 0.23
CA LEU A 51 -13.38 15.45 1.64
C LEU A 51 -12.51 16.59 2.21
N ARG A 52 -13.02 17.83 2.25
CA ARG A 52 -12.21 19.01 2.61
C ARG A 52 -12.67 19.72 3.88
N THR A 53 -13.91 19.49 4.32
CA THR A 53 -14.47 20.17 5.49
C THR A 53 -13.98 19.56 6.80
N LYS A 54 -14.19 20.25 7.92
CA LYS A 54 -13.81 19.76 9.25
C LYS A 54 -14.63 18.54 9.65
N GLU A 55 -15.90 18.53 9.29
CA GLU A 55 -16.87 17.47 9.56
C GLU A 55 -16.53 16.18 8.79
N GLU A 56 -15.88 16.30 7.63
CA GLU A 56 -15.47 15.17 6.81
C GLU A 56 -14.11 14.57 7.24
N ARG A 57 -13.41 15.15 8.21
CA ARG A 57 -12.10 14.65 8.67
C ARG A 57 -12.10 13.18 9.09
N PRO A 58 -13.07 12.67 9.87
CA PRO A 58 -13.09 11.26 10.24
C PRO A 58 -13.17 10.35 9.01
N GLN A 59 -14.06 10.69 8.07
CA GLN A 59 -14.20 9.94 6.82
C GLN A 59 -12.93 10.00 5.96
N ARG A 60 -12.26 11.16 5.97
CA ARG A 60 -10.97 11.34 5.29
C ARG A 60 -9.90 10.42 5.86
N GLY A 61 -9.89 10.20 7.18
CA GLY A 61 -9.01 9.23 7.84
C GLY A 61 -9.25 7.80 7.37
N ILE A 62 -10.52 7.39 7.31
CA ILE A 62 -10.93 6.06 6.83
C ILE A 62 -10.48 5.85 5.37
N VAL A 63 -10.74 6.82 4.50
CA VAL A 63 -10.35 6.73 3.08
C VAL A 63 -8.84 6.69 2.92
N ALA A 64 -8.09 7.47 3.72
CA ALA A 64 -6.64 7.44 3.72
C ALA A 64 -6.10 6.06 4.13
N TYR A 65 -6.67 5.44 5.16
CA TYR A 65 -6.30 4.09 5.59
C TYR A 65 -6.54 3.04 4.49
N ARG A 66 -7.73 3.04 3.86
CA ARG A 66 -8.07 2.13 2.76
C ARG A 66 -7.13 2.31 1.56
N MET A 67 -6.82 3.56 1.21
CA MET A 67 -5.86 3.89 0.16
C MET A 67 -4.45 3.39 0.54
N GLY A 68 -4.05 3.53 1.80
CA GLY A 68 -2.80 3.00 2.34
C GLY A 68 -2.70 1.48 2.19
N ASN A 69 -3.78 0.76 2.46
CA ASN A 69 -3.84 -0.70 2.26
C ASN A 69 -3.68 -1.09 0.79
N CYS A 70 -4.28 -0.36 -0.14
CA CYS A 70 -4.05 -0.59 -1.57
C CYS A 70 -2.55 -0.48 -1.91
N TYR A 71 -1.89 0.61 -1.48
CA TYR A 71 -0.46 0.81 -1.74
C TYR A 71 0.41 -0.24 -1.05
N ARG A 72 0.04 -0.66 0.17
CA ARG A 72 0.73 -1.73 0.91
C ARG A 72 0.69 -3.05 0.16
N LEU A 73 -0.49 -3.44 -0.36
CA LEU A 73 -0.69 -4.67 -1.12
C LEU A 73 0.00 -4.63 -2.50
N MET A 74 0.15 -3.45 -3.09
CA MET A 74 0.97 -3.24 -4.29
C MET A 74 2.48 -3.11 -4.01
N ASN A 75 2.92 -3.33 -2.75
CA ASN A 75 4.30 -3.15 -2.30
C ASN A 75 4.87 -1.74 -2.56
N ASN A 76 4.02 -0.71 -2.65
CA ASN A 76 4.45 0.68 -2.78
C ASN A 76 4.59 1.32 -1.40
N SER A 77 5.68 1.01 -0.70
CA SER A 77 5.91 1.42 0.68
C SER A 77 5.94 2.93 0.88
N SER A 78 6.39 3.70 -0.11
CA SER A 78 6.44 5.17 -0.01
C SER A 78 5.03 5.78 0.02
N ARG A 79 4.16 5.38 -0.92
CA ARG A 79 2.77 5.86 -0.96
C ARG A 79 1.94 5.32 0.21
N ALA A 80 2.21 4.09 0.63
CA ALA A 80 1.55 3.49 1.78
C ALA A 80 1.85 4.28 3.06
N ALA A 81 3.13 4.59 3.34
CA ALA A 81 3.52 5.38 4.50
C ALA A 81 2.82 6.75 4.52
N ALA A 82 2.81 7.48 3.39
CA ALA A 82 2.15 8.78 3.30
C ALA A 82 0.63 8.68 3.55
N ALA A 83 -0.02 7.62 3.06
CA ALA A 83 -1.44 7.41 3.25
C ALA A 83 -1.78 7.04 4.70
N PHE A 84 -1.01 6.15 5.35
CA PHE A 84 -1.20 5.82 6.76
C PHE A 84 -0.89 7.01 7.68
N GLN A 85 0.12 7.81 7.37
CA GLN A 85 0.39 9.04 8.12
C GLN A 85 -0.79 10.02 8.04
N ASN A 86 -1.45 10.13 6.88
CA ASN A 86 -2.67 10.91 6.75
C ASN A 86 -3.84 10.29 7.53
N ALA A 87 -3.99 8.97 7.55
CA ALA A 87 -5.01 8.31 8.37
C ALA A 87 -4.85 8.65 9.85
N ILE A 88 -3.63 8.55 10.37
CA ILE A 88 -3.30 8.91 11.76
C ILE A 88 -3.58 10.40 12.03
N ARG A 89 -3.16 11.29 11.12
CA ARG A 89 -3.42 12.74 11.22
C ARG A 89 -4.91 13.07 11.33
N TYR A 90 -5.75 12.32 10.62
CA TYR A 90 -7.20 12.46 10.66
C TYR A 90 -7.89 11.56 11.70
N LYS A 91 -7.11 11.06 12.66
CA LYS A 91 -7.59 10.28 13.82
C LYS A 91 -8.38 9.03 13.41
N TYR A 92 -7.85 8.28 12.45
CA TYR A 92 -8.38 6.95 12.17
C TYR A 92 -8.36 6.11 13.46
N PRO A 93 -9.48 5.47 13.84
CA PRO A 93 -9.65 4.93 15.19
C PRO A 93 -8.81 3.69 15.48
N ASP A 94 -8.41 2.94 14.45
CA ASP A 94 -7.69 1.69 14.62
C ASP A 94 -6.17 1.93 14.61
N SER A 95 -5.48 1.45 15.65
CA SER A 95 -4.02 1.55 15.81
C SER A 95 -3.22 0.82 14.71
N THR A 96 -3.84 -0.09 13.96
CA THR A 96 -3.18 -0.77 12.82
C THR A 96 -2.65 0.21 11.76
N ALA A 97 -3.17 1.43 11.69
CA ALA A 97 -2.62 2.47 10.84
C ALA A 97 -1.17 2.83 11.23
N ILE A 98 -0.86 2.82 12.54
CA ILE A 98 0.49 3.07 13.08
C ILE A 98 1.41 1.89 12.75
N LEU A 99 0.93 0.65 12.93
CA LEU A 99 1.67 -0.56 12.58
C LEU A 99 2.04 -0.58 11.09
N TYR A 100 1.08 -0.30 10.21
CA TYR A 100 1.33 -0.31 8.77
C TYR A 100 2.19 0.87 8.31
N LEU A 101 2.15 2.01 9.02
CA LEU A 101 3.11 3.09 8.83
C LEU A 101 4.52 2.61 9.16
N ALA A 102 4.71 1.98 10.33
CA ALA A 102 5.98 1.44 10.78
C ALA A 102 6.55 0.44 9.78
N GLN A 103 5.75 -0.54 9.35
CA GLN A 103 6.14 -1.53 8.33
C GLN A 103 6.52 -0.89 7.00
N SER A 104 5.78 0.15 6.59
CA SER A 104 6.06 0.87 5.35
C SER A 104 7.37 1.66 5.42
N LEU A 105 7.68 2.26 6.57
CA LEU A 105 8.95 2.95 6.83
C LEU A 105 10.12 1.96 6.92
N HIS A 106 9.91 0.81 7.55
CA HIS A 106 10.90 -0.27 7.65
C HIS A 106 11.31 -0.75 6.24
N LYS A 107 10.34 -1.03 5.38
CA LYS A 107 10.58 -1.42 3.97
C LYS A 107 11.34 -0.36 3.17
N GLN A 108 11.29 0.92 3.59
CA GLN A 108 12.05 2.01 2.97
C GLN A 108 13.47 2.16 3.53
N GLY A 109 13.88 1.31 4.49
CA GLY A 109 15.15 1.46 5.20
C GLY A 109 15.19 2.62 6.19
N LYS A 110 14.04 3.24 6.50
CA LYS A 110 13.93 4.34 7.47
C LYS A 110 13.80 3.79 8.89
N TYR A 111 14.81 3.06 9.33
CA TYR A 111 14.75 2.24 10.55
C TYR A 111 14.48 3.03 11.82
N VAL A 112 15.06 4.24 11.96
CA VAL A 112 14.83 5.10 13.14
C VAL A 112 13.36 5.53 13.24
N ALA A 113 12.79 5.99 12.13
CA ALA A 113 11.39 6.40 12.10
C ALA A 113 10.43 5.21 12.22
N ALA A 114 10.78 4.07 11.62
CA ALA A 114 10.02 2.83 11.74
C ALA A 114 9.98 2.34 13.19
N LYS A 115 11.14 2.30 13.88
CA LYS A 115 11.25 1.91 15.29
C LYS A 115 10.33 2.76 16.17
N LYS A 116 10.38 4.09 16.03
CA LYS A 116 9.51 5.00 16.78
C LYS A 116 8.02 4.67 16.58
N ALA A 117 7.61 4.41 15.35
CA ALA A 117 6.22 4.06 15.06
C ALA A 117 5.83 2.67 15.61
N TYR A 118 6.75 1.69 15.59
CA TYR A 118 6.52 0.40 16.26
C TYR A 118 6.39 0.54 17.77
N GLU A 119 7.23 1.36 18.41
CA GLU A 119 7.15 1.65 19.84
C GLU A 119 5.83 2.32 20.21
N GLU A 120 5.35 3.29 19.41
CA GLU A 120 4.05 3.91 19.58
C GLU A 120 2.90 2.89 19.47
N TYR A 121 2.95 2.00 18.48
CA TYR A 121 1.96 0.94 18.34
C TYR A 121 2.02 -0.07 19.50
N SER A 122 3.22 -0.49 19.92
CA SER A 122 3.41 -1.45 21.02
C SER A 122 2.89 -0.91 22.35
N ALA A 123 2.98 0.40 22.58
CA ALA A 123 2.41 1.02 23.77
C ALA A 123 0.87 0.91 23.80
N LEU A 124 0.21 0.89 22.63
CA LEU A 124 -1.24 0.71 22.51
C LEU A 124 -1.64 -0.77 22.51
N ASN A 125 -0.77 -1.65 22.03
CA ASN A 125 -1.00 -3.09 21.83
C ASN A 125 0.19 -3.91 22.33
N PRO A 126 0.40 -4.00 23.65
CA PRO A 126 1.62 -4.60 24.22
C PRO A 126 1.74 -6.11 23.99
N THR A 127 0.67 -6.79 23.63
CA THR A 127 0.66 -8.24 23.36
C THR A 127 0.92 -8.58 21.89
N ASP A 128 0.95 -7.59 20.99
CA ASP A 128 1.21 -7.83 19.57
C ASP A 128 2.70 -7.98 19.31
N THR A 129 3.12 -9.20 19.01
CA THR A 129 4.51 -9.55 18.73
C THR A 129 5.07 -8.94 17.45
N LEU A 130 4.22 -8.52 16.49
CA LEU A 130 4.66 -7.90 15.23
C LEU A 130 5.43 -6.59 15.46
N ALA A 131 5.02 -5.81 16.46
CA ALA A 131 5.72 -4.59 16.82
C ALA A 131 7.09 -4.88 17.44
N LEU A 132 7.16 -5.87 18.35
CA LEU A 132 8.41 -6.25 19.02
C LEU A 132 9.43 -6.77 18.01
N ILE A 133 9.01 -7.65 17.10
CA ILE A 133 9.86 -8.15 16.00
C ILE A 133 10.30 -6.98 15.10
N GLY A 134 9.40 -6.04 14.82
CA GLY A 134 9.71 -4.85 14.03
C GLY A 134 10.76 -3.95 14.68
N ILE A 135 10.69 -3.73 16.00
CA ILE A 135 11.67 -2.96 16.78
C ILE A 135 13.03 -3.67 16.74
N GLU A 136 13.05 -4.98 17.00
CA GLU A 136 14.28 -5.78 16.96
C GLU A 136 14.91 -5.75 15.55
N GLY A 137 14.10 -5.95 14.51
CA GLY A 137 14.54 -5.86 13.13
C GLY A 137 15.16 -4.50 12.79
N CYS A 138 14.57 -3.39 13.26
CA CYS A 138 15.15 -2.06 13.08
C CYS A 138 16.51 -1.91 13.79
N ASN A 139 16.65 -2.42 15.00
CA ASN A 139 17.92 -2.38 15.76
C ASN A 139 18.99 -3.23 15.07
N ASN A 140 18.64 -4.41 14.61
CA ASN A 140 19.57 -5.33 13.94
C ASN A 140 19.99 -4.82 12.56
N ALA A 141 19.09 -4.19 11.80
CA ALA A 141 19.40 -3.64 10.48
C ALA A 141 20.53 -2.59 10.55
N ILE A 142 20.57 -1.78 11.60
CA ILE A 142 21.65 -0.81 11.83
C ILE A 142 22.97 -1.54 12.09
N LYS A 143 22.94 -2.51 13.02
CA LYS A 143 24.13 -3.34 13.36
C LYS A 143 24.68 -4.09 12.14
N TRP A 144 23.81 -4.71 11.35
CA TRP A 144 24.22 -5.44 10.15
C TRP A 144 24.80 -4.56 9.06
N LYS A 145 24.36 -3.31 9.00
CA LYS A 145 24.96 -2.33 8.08
C LYS A 145 26.39 -1.96 8.48
N GLU A 146 26.66 -1.87 9.79
CA GLU A 146 27.97 -1.54 10.36
C GLU A 146 28.92 -2.73 10.36
N ALA A 147 28.38 -3.94 10.52
CA ALA A 147 29.13 -5.20 10.49
C ALA A 147 28.63 -6.10 9.32
N PRO A 148 29.00 -5.78 8.09
CA PRO A 148 28.59 -6.55 6.92
C PRO A 148 29.15 -7.97 7.01
N THR A 149 28.40 -8.92 6.44
CA THR A 149 28.85 -10.31 6.34
C THR A 149 30.07 -10.41 5.42
N ARG A 150 30.82 -11.54 5.51
CA ARG A 150 31.95 -11.85 4.61
C ARG A 150 31.54 -12.06 3.14
N TYR A 151 30.26 -12.12 2.85
CA TYR A 151 29.76 -12.34 1.51
C TYR A 151 29.66 -11.00 0.77
N GLU A 152 30.25 -10.95 -0.44
CA GLU A 152 30.08 -9.83 -1.36
C GLU A 152 29.01 -10.19 -2.39
N VAL A 153 27.91 -9.46 -2.39
CA VAL A 153 26.83 -9.63 -3.38
C VAL A 153 27.07 -8.70 -4.56
N LYS A 154 27.31 -9.27 -5.73
CA LYS A 154 27.52 -8.50 -6.97
C LYS A 154 26.38 -8.73 -7.95
N THR A 155 26.03 -7.69 -8.68
CA THR A 155 25.11 -7.81 -9.81
C THR A 155 25.75 -8.64 -10.91
N ALA A 156 25.10 -9.71 -11.32
CA ALA A 156 25.55 -10.52 -12.47
C ALA A 156 25.20 -9.80 -13.79
N LYS A 157 26.04 -8.85 -14.21
CA LYS A 157 25.80 -7.95 -15.35
C LYS A 157 25.44 -8.68 -16.65
N LEU A 158 25.89 -9.92 -16.83
CA LEU A 158 25.60 -10.74 -18.00
C LEU A 158 24.12 -11.16 -18.04
N PHE A 159 23.52 -11.39 -16.90
CA PHE A 159 22.17 -11.96 -16.77
C PHE A 159 21.13 -10.93 -16.28
N ASN A 160 21.56 -9.93 -15.52
CA ASN A 160 20.63 -8.93 -14.98
C ASN A 160 20.35 -7.81 -15.99
N SER A 161 19.07 -7.53 -16.19
CA SER A 161 18.59 -6.40 -16.99
C SER A 161 18.20 -5.20 -16.11
N ARG A 162 17.72 -4.13 -16.73
CA ARG A 162 17.09 -2.99 -16.00
C ARG A 162 15.65 -3.30 -15.57
N ARG A 163 15.13 -4.44 -15.96
CA ARG A 163 13.78 -4.92 -15.64
C ARG A 163 13.87 -6.00 -14.57
N SER A 164 12.74 -6.64 -14.27
CA SER A 164 12.71 -7.73 -13.29
C SER A 164 13.22 -9.01 -13.92
N ASP A 165 14.27 -9.57 -13.32
CA ASP A 165 14.84 -10.85 -13.64
C ASP A 165 14.74 -11.74 -12.40
N PHE A 166 14.18 -12.95 -12.54
CA PHE A 166 13.89 -13.84 -11.41
C PHE A 166 13.91 -15.31 -11.81
N CYS A 167 13.87 -16.19 -10.82
CA CYS A 167 13.86 -17.64 -10.98
C CYS A 167 15.00 -18.16 -11.87
N PRO A 168 16.28 -17.89 -11.55
CA PRO A 168 17.39 -18.48 -12.28
C PRO A 168 17.40 -20.01 -12.06
N MET A 169 17.52 -20.75 -13.14
CA MET A 169 17.62 -22.20 -13.12
C MET A 169 18.81 -22.64 -13.98
N LEU A 170 19.74 -23.39 -13.39
CA LEU A 170 20.84 -24.00 -14.10
C LEU A 170 20.35 -25.21 -14.89
N TYR A 171 20.82 -25.33 -16.10
CA TYR A 171 20.48 -26.40 -17.04
C TYR A 171 21.73 -26.98 -17.70
N GLY A 172 21.60 -28.23 -18.19
CA GLY A 172 22.69 -28.98 -18.79
C GLY A 172 23.37 -29.91 -17.80
N SER A 173 24.08 -30.90 -18.30
CA SER A 173 24.83 -31.87 -17.48
C SER A 173 25.96 -31.21 -16.70
N ASP A 174 26.56 -30.15 -17.26
CA ASP A 174 27.72 -29.44 -16.71
C ASP A 174 27.33 -28.09 -16.07
N TYR A 175 26.00 -27.80 -15.97
CA TYR A 175 25.44 -26.55 -15.44
C TYR A 175 26.02 -25.29 -16.10
N ASP A 176 26.30 -25.37 -17.38
CA ASP A 176 26.90 -24.29 -18.19
C ASP A 176 25.85 -23.32 -18.78
N GLN A 177 24.59 -23.68 -18.68
CA GLN A 177 23.45 -22.90 -19.16
C GLN A 177 22.58 -22.40 -17.99
N ILE A 178 22.03 -21.21 -18.13
CA ILE A 178 21.11 -20.63 -17.16
C ILE A 178 19.83 -20.14 -17.85
N TYR A 179 18.68 -20.60 -17.37
CA TYR A 179 17.39 -20.05 -17.73
C TYR A 179 16.97 -19.02 -16.69
N ILE A 180 16.50 -17.86 -17.14
CA ILE A 180 16.06 -16.76 -16.29
C ILE A 180 14.72 -16.27 -16.80
N THR A 181 13.75 -16.10 -15.92
CA THR A 181 12.52 -15.39 -16.26
C THR A 181 12.78 -13.89 -16.21
N SER A 182 12.46 -13.18 -17.29
CA SER A 182 12.70 -11.75 -17.40
C SER A 182 11.51 -11.02 -18.01
N THR A 183 11.27 -9.80 -17.58
CA THR A 183 10.28 -8.88 -18.18
C THR A 183 10.88 -8.00 -19.27
N THR A 184 12.10 -8.26 -19.70
CA THR A 184 12.75 -7.55 -20.81
C THR A 184 12.13 -7.91 -22.16
N GLU A 185 12.09 -6.95 -23.06
CA GLU A 185 11.60 -7.15 -24.44
C GLU A 185 12.43 -8.15 -25.26
N LYS A 186 13.67 -8.41 -24.81
CA LYS A 186 14.58 -9.38 -25.41
C LYS A 186 14.38 -10.81 -24.90
N ALA A 187 13.53 -11.02 -23.90
CA ALA A 187 13.23 -12.36 -23.43
C ALA A 187 12.57 -13.17 -24.55
N MET A 188 13.05 -14.40 -24.77
CA MET A 188 12.43 -15.32 -25.72
C MET A 188 11.16 -15.90 -25.09
N GLY A 189 10.05 -15.86 -25.80
CA GLY A 189 8.74 -16.32 -25.36
C GLY A 189 7.65 -15.81 -26.29
N ASP A 190 6.40 -16.24 -26.08
CA ASP A 190 5.27 -15.81 -26.86
C ASP A 190 5.08 -14.30 -26.76
N LYS A 191 5.30 -13.60 -27.86
CA LYS A 191 4.84 -12.22 -28.03
C LYS A 191 3.34 -12.28 -28.34
N LYS A 192 2.51 -12.01 -27.34
CA LYS A 192 1.10 -11.69 -27.55
C LYS A 192 0.95 -10.23 -27.93
#